data_e97c010ce41f4b970dbe5c4a6599a9a5
#
_entry.id   e97c010ce41f4b970dbe5c4a6599a9a5
#
_cell.length_a   1.000
_cell.length_b   1.000
_cell.length_c   1.000
_cell.angle_alpha   90.00
_cell.angle_beta   90.00
_cell.angle_gamma   90.00
#
_symmetry.space_group_name_H-M   'P 1'
#
loop_
_entity.id
_entity.type
_entity.pdbx_description
1 polymer ?
#
loop_
_entity_poly.entity_id
_entity_poly.type
_entity_poly.pdbx_seq_one_letter_code
_entity_poly.pdbx_strand_id
1 'polypeptide(L)'
;DWQGKPITLVNLATHTSALPREQPGGAAHRPVFVWPTRQQRWNWLSTATLKTAPGSQAAYSNLAFDLLADALSTAAGKPYPQLFEEQITRPLGMKDTTFTPSPDQCQRLMIPEKGASPCNNTLAAIGSGGVYSTPGDMMRWMQQFLSSDFYTRSQQADRMQTLIYQR
;
A
#
# COMPACT_ATOMS: atom_id res chain seq x y z
N ASP A 1 14.97 -12.79 7.73
CA ASP A 1 14.34 -14.10 7.81
C ASP A 1 14.17 -14.53 9.27
N TRP A 2 13.50 -15.63 9.48
CA TRP A 2 13.35 -16.30 10.78
C TRP A 2 13.95 -17.70 10.67
N GLN A 3 15.12 -17.90 11.28
CA GLN A 3 15.80 -19.21 11.27
C GLN A 3 15.90 -19.82 9.86
N GLY A 4 16.26 -19.02 8.86
CA GLY A 4 16.32 -19.43 7.47
C GLY A 4 14.97 -19.40 6.72
N LYS A 5 13.84 -19.15 7.38
CA LYS A 5 12.53 -19.03 6.73
C LYS A 5 12.34 -17.59 6.21
N PRO A 6 12.24 -17.38 4.89
CA PRO A 6 12.10 -16.05 4.32
C PRO A 6 10.68 -15.49 4.49
N ILE A 7 10.56 -14.16 4.46
CA ILE A 7 9.27 -13.49 4.26
C ILE A 7 8.93 -13.59 2.77
N THR A 8 7.76 -14.10 2.45
CA THR A 8 7.25 -14.19 1.06
C THR A 8 6.35 -13.01 0.71
N LEU A 9 6.09 -12.78 -0.59
CA LEU A 9 5.11 -11.77 -1.03
C LEU A 9 3.72 -12.05 -0.49
N VAL A 10 3.34 -13.31 -0.35
CA VAL A 10 2.07 -13.71 0.29
C VAL A 10 2.05 -13.27 1.74
N ASN A 11 3.13 -13.47 2.49
CA ASN A 11 3.18 -13.00 3.89
C ASN A 11 3.02 -11.49 4.00
N LEU A 12 3.58 -10.71 3.07
CA LEU A 12 3.40 -9.26 3.03
C LEU A 12 1.93 -8.89 2.75
N ALA A 13 1.34 -9.48 1.70
CA ALA A 13 -0.02 -9.20 1.27
C ALA A 13 -1.10 -9.66 2.28
N THR A 14 -0.80 -10.65 3.10
CA THR A 14 -1.75 -11.24 4.06
C THR A 14 -1.53 -10.80 5.51
N HIS A 15 -0.66 -9.80 5.72
CA HIS A 15 -0.29 -9.36 7.07
C HIS A 15 0.26 -10.48 7.98
N THR A 16 0.88 -11.50 7.40
CA THR A 16 1.51 -12.61 8.15
C THR A 16 3.04 -12.58 8.09
N SER A 17 3.62 -11.43 7.79
CA SER A 17 5.07 -11.27 7.61
C SER A 17 5.88 -11.28 8.91
N ALA A 18 5.24 -11.19 10.07
CA ALA A 18 5.87 -10.95 11.37
C ALA A 18 6.60 -9.60 11.49
N LEU A 19 6.39 -8.70 10.53
CA LEU A 19 6.90 -7.33 10.60
C LEU A 19 6.02 -6.47 11.52
N PRO A 20 6.59 -5.43 12.15
CA PRO A 20 5.81 -4.49 12.95
C PRO A 20 4.83 -3.70 12.07
N ARG A 21 3.83 -3.07 12.71
CA ARG A 21 2.87 -2.21 12.01
C ARG A 21 3.57 -1.10 11.24
N GLU A 22 4.50 -0.41 11.89
CA GLU A 22 5.32 0.66 11.32
C GLU A 22 6.79 0.38 11.57
N GLN A 23 7.65 0.98 10.76
CA GLN A 23 9.09 0.97 11.05
C GLN A 23 9.35 1.65 12.39
N PRO A 24 10.05 1.01 13.34
CA PRO A 24 10.44 1.65 14.58
C PRO A 24 11.30 2.90 14.33
N GLY A 25 11.10 3.96 15.14
CA GLY A 25 11.78 5.23 14.99
C GLY A 25 11.20 6.15 13.91
N GLY A 26 10.19 5.71 13.17
CA GLY A 26 9.38 6.56 12.31
C GLY A 26 8.60 7.60 13.12
N ALA A 27 8.27 8.74 12.52
CA ALA A 27 7.69 9.89 13.20
C ALA A 27 6.19 9.74 13.49
N ALA A 28 5.80 8.67 14.17
CA ALA A 28 4.42 8.42 14.61
C ALA A 28 3.82 9.54 15.51
N HIS A 29 4.65 10.48 15.97
CA HIS A 29 4.26 11.54 16.92
C HIS A 29 4.37 12.97 16.36
N ARG A 30 4.55 13.13 15.04
CA ARG A 30 4.58 14.45 14.43
C ARG A 30 3.23 14.80 13.80
N PRO A 31 2.81 16.07 13.81
CA PRO A 31 1.51 16.51 13.30
C PRO A 31 1.35 16.33 11.78
N VAL A 32 2.43 16.03 11.07
CA VAL A 32 2.44 15.67 9.66
C VAL A 32 3.00 14.25 9.55
N PHE A 33 2.31 13.37 8.86
CA PHE A 33 2.78 12.01 8.60
C PHE A 33 4.10 12.05 7.85
N VAL A 34 5.19 11.75 8.54
CA VAL A 34 6.52 11.61 7.95
C VAL A 34 6.85 10.12 7.93
N TRP A 35 6.68 9.50 6.78
CA TRP A 35 7.04 8.11 6.57
C TRP A 35 8.54 7.98 6.28
N PRO A 36 9.17 6.88 6.70
CA PRO A 36 10.52 6.56 6.27
C PRO A 36 10.59 6.46 4.74
N THR A 37 11.65 6.99 4.18
CA THR A 37 11.93 6.81 2.75
C THR A 37 12.16 5.33 2.43
N ARG A 38 12.09 4.97 1.13
CA ARG A 38 12.44 3.62 0.66
C ARG A 38 13.81 3.20 1.17
N GLN A 39 14.83 4.04 1.05
CA GLN A 39 16.19 3.73 1.49
C GLN A 39 16.28 3.49 3.01
N GLN A 40 15.62 4.33 3.81
CA GLN A 40 15.58 4.16 5.27
C GLN A 40 14.88 2.84 5.66
N ARG A 41 13.83 2.46 4.95
CA ARG A 41 13.09 1.22 5.15
C ARG A 41 13.96 -0.01 4.89
N TRP A 42 14.68 -0.02 3.78
CA TRP A 42 15.58 -1.13 3.44
C TRP A 42 16.80 -1.21 4.36
N ASN A 43 17.37 -0.07 4.75
CA ASN A 43 18.47 -0.03 5.72
C ASN A 43 18.03 -0.59 7.08
N TRP A 44 16.84 -0.22 7.55
CA TRP A 44 16.29 -0.77 8.78
C TRP A 44 16.01 -2.28 8.66
N LEU A 45 15.42 -2.72 7.56
CA LEU A 45 15.06 -4.12 7.35
C LEU A 45 16.28 -5.04 7.40
N SER A 46 17.45 -4.57 6.95
CA SER A 46 18.69 -5.36 7.00
C SER A 46 19.16 -5.68 8.43
N THR A 47 18.73 -4.89 9.40
CA THR A 47 19.05 -5.06 10.83
C THR A 47 17.88 -5.57 11.67
N ALA A 48 16.70 -5.66 11.09
CA ALA A 48 15.47 -6.03 11.78
C ALA A 48 15.49 -7.50 12.21
N THR A 49 15.04 -7.75 13.44
CA THR A 49 14.85 -9.10 13.96
C THR A 49 13.37 -9.40 14.09
N LEU A 50 12.93 -10.48 13.48
CA LEU A 50 11.55 -10.96 13.63
C LEU A 50 11.35 -11.58 15.03
N LYS A 51 10.16 -11.44 15.58
CA LYS A 51 9.79 -12.05 16.88
C LYS A 51 9.11 -13.40 16.73
N THR A 52 8.53 -13.68 15.57
CA THR A 52 7.80 -14.92 15.25
C THR A 52 8.10 -15.34 13.82
N ALA A 53 7.79 -16.60 13.49
CA ALA A 53 7.96 -17.09 12.13
C ALA A 53 6.99 -16.41 11.14
N PRO A 54 7.42 -16.03 9.93
CA PRO A 54 6.52 -15.61 8.87
C PRO A 54 5.46 -16.68 8.59
N GLY A 55 4.20 -16.28 8.46
CA GLY A 55 3.06 -17.16 8.24
C GLY A 55 2.46 -17.78 9.49
N SER A 56 3.00 -17.52 10.71
CA SER A 56 2.52 -18.13 11.94
C SER A 56 1.30 -17.42 12.54
N GLN A 57 1.17 -16.13 12.33
CA GLN A 57 0.05 -15.31 12.83
C GLN A 57 -0.17 -14.08 11.97
N ALA A 58 -1.41 -13.59 11.96
CA ALA A 58 -1.75 -12.34 11.31
C ALA A 58 -1.51 -11.16 12.26
N ALA A 59 -0.83 -10.12 11.76
CA ALA A 59 -0.61 -8.86 12.45
C ALA A 59 -0.55 -7.73 11.40
N TYR A 60 -1.48 -6.79 11.48
CA TYR A 60 -1.56 -5.69 10.52
C TYR A 60 -0.24 -4.92 10.43
N SER A 61 0.25 -4.71 9.20
CA SER A 61 1.53 -4.05 8.93
C SER A 61 1.45 -3.16 7.69
N ASN A 62 1.54 -1.85 7.89
CA ASN A 62 1.75 -0.87 6.82
C ASN A 62 3.10 -1.09 6.15
N LEU A 63 4.12 -1.34 6.96
CA LEU A 63 5.47 -1.63 6.50
C LEU A 63 5.49 -2.82 5.51
N ALA A 64 4.70 -3.86 5.77
CA ALA A 64 4.61 -5.01 4.87
C ALA A 64 4.09 -4.63 3.49
N PHE A 65 3.08 -3.76 3.42
CA PHE A 65 2.53 -3.28 2.15
C PHE A 65 3.47 -2.34 1.41
N ASP A 66 4.22 -1.50 2.11
CA ASP A 66 5.25 -0.67 1.48
C ASP A 66 6.37 -1.53 0.86
N LEU A 67 6.78 -2.59 1.56
CA LEU A 67 7.75 -3.55 1.01
C LEU A 67 7.17 -4.36 -0.16
N LEU A 68 5.88 -4.68 -0.13
CA LEU A 68 5.20 -5.32 -1.25
C LEU A 68 5.20 -4.42 -2.49
N ALA A 69 4.91 -3.13 -2.33
CA ALA A 69 4.98 -2.15 -3.42
C ALA A 69 6.40 -2.03 -3.99
N ASP A 70 7.42 -2.01 -3.11
CA ASP A 70 8.83 -2.02 -3.52
C ASP A 70 9.20 -3.29 -4.32
N ALA A 71 8.69 -4.45 -3.89
CA ALA A 71 8.93 -5.72 -4.58
C ALA A 71 8.25 -5.76 -5.96
N LEU A 72 7.00 -5.30 -6.05
CA LEU A 72 6.27 -5.19 -7.31
C LEU A 72 6.95 -4.23 -8.28
N SER A 73 7.41 -3.08 -7.78
CA SER A 73 8.18 -2.10 -8.55
C SER A 73 9.46 -2.70 -9.13
N THR A 74 10.18 -3.46 -8.31
CA THR A 74 11.42 -4.14 -8.72
C THR A 74 11.15 -5.22 -9.78
N ALA A 75 10.14 -6.05 -9.57
CA ALA A 75 9.77 -7.12 -10.49
C ALA A 75 9.32 -6.59 -11.86
N ALA A 76 8.62 -5.45 -11.88
CA ALA A 76 8.16 -4.82 -13.11
C ALA A 76 9.20 -3.91 -13.79
N GLY A 77 10.31 -3.61 -13.12
CA GLY A 77 11.32 -2.66 -13.62
C GLY A 77 10.79 -1.23 -13.76
N LYS A 78 9.75 -0.87 -13.01
CA LYS A 78 9.06 0.42 -13.09
C LYS A 78 8.74 0.97 -11.69
N PRO A 79 8.72 2.30 -11.50
CA PRO A 79 8.22 2.90 -10.26
C PRO A 79 6.77 2.49 -9.99
N TYR A 80 6.44 2.22 -8.73
CA TYR A 80 5.09 1.80 -8.34
C TYR A 80 3.98 2.78 -8.76
N PRO A 81 4.15 4.13 -8.69
CA PRO A 81 3.15 5.06 -9.21
C PRO A 81 2.85 4.87 -10.69
N GLN A 82 3.87 4.57 -11.48
CA GLN A 82 3.71 4.30 -12.90
C GLN A 82 2.94 2.99 -13.13
N LEU A 83 3.26 1.95 -12.36
CA LEU A 83 2.50 0.69 -12.39
C LEU A 83 1.04 0.91 -12.04
N PHE A 84 0.78 1.64 -10.96
CA PHE A 84 -0.55 1.97 -10.50
C PHE A 84 -1.34 2.74 -11.56
N GLU A 85 -0.70 3.71 -12.21
CA GLU A 85 -1.30 4.46 -13.30
C GLU A 85 -1.61 3.56 -14.51
N GLU A 86 -0.65 2.81 -14.98
CA GLU A 86 -0.78 1.98 -16.19
C GLU A 86 -1.78 0.84 -16.02
N GLN A 87 -1.81 0.22 -14.85
CA GLN A 87 -2.61 -0.99 -14.60
C GLN A 87 -3.98 -0.71 -14.00
N ILE A 88 -4.16 0.43 -13.34
CA ILE A 88 -5.36 0.75 -12.60
C ILE A 88 -5.99 2.06 -13.07
N THR A 89 -5.37 3.21 -12.80
CA THR A 89 -6.08 4.48 -12.94
C THR A 89 -6.34 4.87 -14.37
N ARG A 90 -5.40 4.65 -15.27
CA ARG A 90 -5.54 4.96 -16.70
C ARG A 90 -6.61 4.10 -17.38
N PRO A 91 -6.59 2.76 -17.26
CA PRO A 91 -7.64 1.91 -17.86
C PRO A 91 -9.04 2.22 -17.36
N LEU A 92 -9.17 2.66 -16.10
CA LEU A 92 -10.46 2.96 -15.48
C LEU A 92 -10.89 4.43 -15.64
N GLY A 93 -10.05 5.26 -16.26
CA GLY A 93 -10.32 6.69 -16.39
C GLY A 93 -10.35 7.45 -15.07
N MET A 94 -9.62 6.98 -14.05
CA MET A 94 -9.52 7.57 -12.72
C MET A 94 -8.50 8.71 -12.72
N LYS A 95 -8.90 9.87 -13.25
CA LYS A 95 -7.99 10.99 -13.54
C LYS A 95 -7.54 11.76 -12.30
N ASP A 96 -8.28 11.66 -11.21
CA ASP A 96 -8.03 12.36 -9.95
C ASP A 96 -7.50 11.41 -8.86
N THR A 97 -7.02 10.24 -9.23
CA THR A 97 -6.45 9.26 -8.30
C THR A 97 -4.94 9.21 -8.45
N THR A 98 -4.22 9.66 -7.40
CA THR A 98 -2.77 9.88 -7.47
C THR A 98 -2.11 9.84 -6.09
N PHE A 99 -0.77 9.62 -6.05
CA PHE A 99 0.06 9.80 -4.87
C PHE A 99 0.70 11.20 -4.79
N THR A 100 0.65 11.95 -5.88
CA THR A 100 1.28 13.27 -6.00
C THR A 100 0.29 14.27 -6.59
N PRO A 101 -0.66 14.77 -5.77
CA PRO A 101 -1.70 15.65 -6.27
C PRO A 101 -1.12 16.94 -6.83
N SER A 102 -1.68 17.39 -7.95
CA SER A 102 -1.37 18.68 -8.57
C SER A 102 -1.90 19.85 -7.71
N PRO A 103 -1.45 21.10 -7.94
CA PRO A 103 -2.00 22.27 -7.27
C PRO A 103 -3.53 22.37 -7.38
N ASP A 104 -4.11 22.09 -8.55
CA ASP A 104 -5.55 22.13 -8.77
C ASP A 104 -6.28 21.00 -8.00
N GLN A 105 -5.68 19.83 -7.90
CA GLN A 105 -6.21 18.75 -7.06
C GLN A 105 -6.13 19.10 -5.58
N CYS A 106 -5.05 19.76 -5.15
CA CYS A 106 -4.89 20.22 -3.77
C CYS A 106 -5.97 21.23 -3.36
N GLN A 107 -6.38 22.11 -4.26
CA GLN A 107 -7.44 23.09 -3.98
C GLN A 107 -8.82 22.45 -3.77
N ARG A 108 -9.01 21.24 -4.29
CA ARG A 108 -10.25 20.47 -4.19
C ARG A 108 -10.27 19.48 -3.03
N LEU A 109 -9.22 19.45 -2.20
CA LEU A 109 -9.19 18.57 -1.04
C LEU A 109 -10.33 18.90 -0.08
N MET A 110 -10.94 17.84 0.44
CA MET A 110 -11.95 17.98 1.49
C MET A 110 -11.32 18.61 2.73
N ILE A 111 -11.97 19.64 3.24
CA ILE A 111 -11.55 20.31 4.48
C ILE A 111 -12.07 19.50 5.66
N PRO A 112 -11.22 19.00 6.56
CA PRO A 112 -11.65 18.28 7.74
C PRO A 112 -12.29 19.25 8.75
N GLU A 113 -13.13 18.74 9.64
CA GLU A 113 -13.78 19.53 10.69
C GLU A 113 -12.75 20.27 11.58
N LYS A 114 -11.61 19.63 11.83
CA LYS A 114 -10.50 20.23 12.60
C LYS A 114 -9.20 20.10 11.83
N GLY A 115 -8.47 21.22 11.76
CA GLY A 115 -7.17 21.29 11.08
C GLY A 115 -7.29 21.58 9.59
N ALA A 116 -6.22 21.31 8.87
CA ALA A 116 -6.13 21.43 7.42
C ALA A 116 -5.76 20.09 6.80
N SER A 117 -6.30 19.78 5.62
CA SER A 117 -5.83 18.65 4.83
C SER A 117 -4.46 18.97 4.26
N PRO A 118 -3.39 18.30 4.66
CA PRO A 118 -2.09 18.52 4.06
C PRO A 118 -2.10 17.98 2.63
N CYS A 119 -1.78 18.84 1.68
CA CYS A 119 -1.54 18.41 0.32
C CYS A 119 -0.08 18.02 0.16
N ASN A 120 0.24 16.78 0.47
CA ASN A 120 1.60 16.28 0.48
C ASN A 120 1.82 15.18 -0.55
N ASN A 121 3.07 15.07 -0.98
CA ASN A 121 3.55 13.88 -1.65
C ASN A 121 3.55 12.69 -0.69
N THR A 122 2.91 11.60 -1.06
CA THR A 122 2.73 10.42 -0.21
C THR A 122 3.56 9.22 -0.68
N LEU A 123 4.54 9.43 -1.56
CA LEU A 123 5.36 8.36 -2.16
C LEU A 123 6.13 7.52 -1.13
N ALA A 124 6.35 8.03 0.07
CA ALA A 124 7.03 7.26 1.13
C ALA A 124 6.14 6.16 1.75
N ALA A 125 4.81 6.27 1.65
CA ALA A 125 3.83 5.30 2.14
C ALA A 125 3.01 4.68 1.00
N ILE A 126 3.65 4.45 -0.11
CA ILE A 126 3.01 4.17 -1.39
C ILE A 126 2.27 2.83 -1.44
N GLY A 127 2.68 1.86 -0.64
CA GLY A 127 2.05 0.53 -0.57
C GLY A 127 0.96 0.47 0.49
N SER A 128 1.14 1.19 1.58
CA SER A 128 0.26 1.11 2.75
C SER A 128 -0.91 2.10 2.72
N GLY A 129 -0.84 3.12 1.87
CA GLY A 129 -1.88 4.15 1.78
C GLY A 129 -1.43 5.34 0.95
N GLY A 130 -1.91 6.54 1.33
CA GLY A 130 -1.46 7.79 0.72
C GLY A 130 -2.05 8.10 -0.64
N VAL A 131 -3.00 7.34 -1.15
CA VAL A 131 -3.70 7.63 -2.41
C VAL A 131 -4.73 8.72 -2.19
N TYR A 132 -4.61 9.80 -2.95
CA TYR A 132 -5.67 10.79 -3.11
C TYR A 132 -6.63 10.33 -4.21
N SER A 133 -7.92 10.55 -4.02
CA SER A 133 -8.94 10.18 -4.99
C SER A 133 -10.19 11.04 -4.84
N THR A 134 -11.15 10.84 -5.73
CA THR A 134 -12.48 11.46 -5.69
C THR A 134 -13.57 10.38 -5.57
N PRO A 135 -14.77 10.73 -5.07
CA PRO A 135 -15.91 9.81 -5.07
C PRO A 135 -16.22 9.27 -6.47
N GLY A 136 -16.07 10.10 -7.51
CA GLY A 136 -16.28 9.66 -8.90
C GLY A 136 -15.28 8.60 -9.36
N ASP A 137 -13.99 8.75 -9.02
CA ASP A 137 -12.97 7.75 -9.35
C ASP A 137 -13.16 6.48 -8.53
N MET A 138 -13.50 6.61 -7.25
CA MET A 138 -13.82 5.44 -6.42
C MET A 138 -15.03 4.68 -6.93
N MET A 139 -16.04 5.37 -7.47
CA MET A 139 -17.17 4.71 -8.13
C MET A 139 -16.71 3.91 -9.36
N ARG A 140 -15.82 4.45 -10.20
CA ARG A 140 -15.25 3.71 -11.34
C ARG A 140 -14.49 2.47 -10.89
N TRP A 141 -13.74 2.57 -9.81
CA TRP A 141 -13.07 1.43 -9.20
C TRP A 141 -14.07 0.38 -8.72
N MET A 142 -15.09 0.80 -7.95
CA MET A 142 -16.12 -0.12 -7.43
C MET A 142 -16.90 -0.83 -8.53
N GLN A 143 -17.17 -0.17 -9.67
CA GLN A 143 -17.87 -0.77 -10.81
C GLN A 143 -17.13 -1.99 -11.36
N GLN A 144 -15.80 -2.08 -11.22
CA GLN A 144 -15.04 -3.24 -11.67
C GLN A 144 -15.41 -4.51 -10.90
N PHE A 145 -15.78 -4.39 -9.63
CA PHE A 145 -16.21 -5.52 -8.81
C PHE A 145 -17.60 -6.04 -9.18
N LEU A 146 -18.37 -5.24 -9.91
CA LEU A 146 -19.71 -5.59 -10.38
C LEU A 146 -19.71 -6.16 -11.80
N SER A 147 -18.60 -6.11 -12.52
CA SER A 147 -18.49 -6.63 -13.88
C SER A 147 -18.05 -8.10 -13.86
N SER A 148 -18.64 -8.89 -14.79
CA SER A 148 -18.35 -10.33 -14.93
C SER A 148 -16.87 -10.62 -15.24
N ASP A 149 -16.20 -9.71 -15.95
CA ASP A 149 -14.78 -9.86 -16.33
C ASP A 149 -13.83 -9.72 -15.15
N PHE A 150 -14.20 -8.91 -14.16
CA PHE A 150 -13.46 -8.81 -12.90
C PHE A 150 -13.58 -10.08 -12.08
N TYR A 151 -14.75 -10.69 -12.03
CA TYR A 151 -14.98 -11.96 -11.32
C TYR A 151 -14.05 -13.07 -11.80
N THR A 152 -13.79 -13.17 -13.09
CA THR A 152 -12.91 -14.19 -13.67
C THR A 152 -11.44 -13.96 -13.31
N ARG A 153 -11.01 -12.69 -13.21
CA ARG A 153 -9.66 -12.32 -12.76
C ARG A 153 -9.53 -12.31 -11.24
N SER A 154 -10.60 -11.99 -10.50
CA SER A 154 -10.59 -11.91 -9.04
C SER A 154 -10.88 -13.23 -8.35
N GLN A 155 -11.35 -14.26 -9.05
CA GLN A 155 -11.37 -15.61 -8.47
C GLN A 155 -9.98 -16.08 -8.03
N GLN A 156 -8.92 -15.60 -8.67
CA GLN A 156 -7.55 -15.78 -8.18
C GLN A 156 -7.22 -14.87 -6.99
N ALA A 157 -7.76 -13.65 -6.93
CA ALA A 157 -7.59 -12.74 -5.80
C ALA A 157 -8.47 -13.14 -4.61
N ASP A 158 -9.69 -13.64 -4.84
CA ASP A 158 -10.57 -14.21 -3.80
C ASP A 158 -9.97 -15.45 -3.14
N ARG A 159 -9.29 -16.29 -3.88
CA ARG A 159 -8.50 -17.39 -3.27
C ARG A 159 -7.41 -16.84 -2.37
N MET A 160 -6.81 -15.73 -2.70
CA MET A 160 -5.83 -15.05 -1.85
C MET A 160 -6.50 -14.42 -0.61
N GLN A 161 -7.62 -13.73 -0.77
CA GLN A 161 -8.37 -13.15 0.36
C GLN A 161 -8.98 -14.21 1.28
N THR A 162 -9.52 -15.29 0.74
CA THR A 162 -10.03 -16.42 1.53
C THR A 162 -8.93 -17.06 2.36
N LEU A 163 -7.71 -17.15 1.84
CA LEU A 163 -6.52 -17.58 2.60
C LEU A 163 -6.12 -16.60 3.73
N ILE A 164 -6.47 -15.32 3.60
CA ILE A 164 -6.20 -14.27 4.60
C ILE A 164 -7.15 -14.39 5.80
N TYR A 165 -8.44 -14.66 5.57
CA TYR A 165 -9.49 -14.60 6.58
C TYR A 165 -9.83 -15.95 7.23
N GLN A 166 -9.26 -17.05 6.75
CA GLN A 166 -9.50 -18.40 7.31
C GLN A 166 -8.38 -18.93 8.22
N ARG A 167 -7.45 -18.06 8.65
CA ARG A 167 -6.38 -18.46 9.58
C ARG A 167 -6.40 -17.64 10.86
#